data_16e7c708d1a330ec3dcd3637c24cd099
#
_entry.id   16e7c708d1a330ec3dcd3637c24cd099
#
_cell.length_a   1.000
_cell.length_b   1.000
_cell.length_c   1.000
_cell.angle_alpha   90.00
_cell.angle_beta   90.00
_cell.angle_gamma   90.00
#
_symmetry.space_group_name_H-M   'P 1'
#
loop_
_entity.id
_entity.type
_entity.pdbx_description
1 polymer ?
#
loop_
_entity_poly.entity_id
_entity_poly.type
_entity_poly.pdbx_seq_one_letter_code
_entity_poly.pdbx_strand_id
1 'polypeptide(L)'
;MVSLKIKQKRIGPVANYHPWVFSQAFINIPEGLAPGEPVMLISEKGDFLAKGYFSSYSQITVRVWGYDEEEKVDEQFFLKRVQNAYYLRRRFIEEINTDSFRLVNGENDLLPGLIVDKYGDYLVVQFHTKGIEAWKEYIVRALEMTLKPKGIYERSDLSVRQSENVFSSRGKHIDTKNDRDACKTLYGSIPDVITIKENGFQFLVDVMHGQKTGFFLDQRDKRKALLKYSRDASVLNCFSYTGGFAVYALSGGAKNVINVDTSGKALEIAKENVKLNGLCIDKCAFLEQDVKAYLKHVDRHFDIVILDPPAFIKDRKKKNAGIAGYK
;
A
#
# COMPACT_ATOMS: atom_id res chain seq x y z
N MET A 1 -0.76 21.03 23.34
CA MET A 1 -0.90 20.90 21.86
C MET A 1 -0.93 22.30 21.26
N VAL A 2 -0.19 22.54 20.19
CA VAL A 2 -0.14 23.84 19.55
C VAL A 2 -1.38 24.05 18.67
N SER A 3 -1.99 25.25 18.75
CA SER A 3 -3.16 25.60 17.95
C SER A 3 -2.75 26.35 16.68
N LEU A 4 -3.20 25.88 15.52
CA LEU A 4 -2.97 26.50 14.23
C LEU A 4 -4.28 27.10 13.69
N LYS A 5 -4.27 28.41 13.40
CA LYS A 5 -5.44 29.14 12.89
C LYS A 5 -5.60 28.97 11.39
N ILE A 6 -6.79 28.54 10.98
CA ILE A 6 -7.17 28.40 9.56
C ILE A 6 -7.93 29.66 9.10
N LYS A 7 -7.54 30.19 7.94
CA LYS A 7 -8.24 31.31 7.30
C LYS A 7 -9.68 31.00 7.03
N GLN A 8 -10.60 31.90 7.36
CA GLN A 8 -12.07 31.71 7.23
C GLN A 8 -12.49 31.12 5.87
N LYS A 9 -11.92 31.62 4.78
CA LYS A 9 -12.20 31.14 3.41
C LYS A 9 -11.65 29.74 3.09
N ARG A 10 -10.90 29.12 4.02
CA ARG A 10 -10.27 27.79 3.88
C ARG A 10 -10.79 26.75 4.88
N ILE A 11 -11.79 27.08 5.69
CA ILE A 11 -12.38 26.18 6.67
C ILE A 11 -13.19 25.06 6.00
N GLY A 12 -13.88 25.36 4.88
CA GLY A 12 -14.80 24.44 4.22
C GLY A 12 -14.25 23.02 4.01
N PRO A 13 -13.05 22.81 3.45
CA PRO A 13 -12.50 21.47 3.31
C PRO A 13 -12.38 20.72 4.63
N VAL A 14 -11.90 21.34 5.71
CA VAL A 14 -11.73 20.72 7.03
C VAL A 14 -13.10 20.39 7.64
N ALA A 15 -14.06 21.31 7.55
CA ALA A 15 -15.42 21.11 8.02
C ALA A 15 -16.15 20.00 7.24
N ASN A 16 -15.76 19.72 6.00
CA ASN A 16 -16.25 18.60 5.18
C ASN A 16 -15.35 17.35 5.27
N TYR A 17 -14.63 17.19 6.37
CA TYR A 17 -13.81 16.02 6.68
C TYR A 17 -12.68 15.71 5.70
N HIS A 18 -12.16 16.72 4.97
CA HIS A 18 -11.00 16.52 4.13
C HIS A 18 -9.75 16.30 5.00
N PRO A 19 -9.01 15.19 4.83
CA PRO A 19 -7.93 14.80 5.75
C PRO A 19 -6.66 15.63 5.60
N TRP A 20 -6.52 16.47 4.57
CA TRP A 20 -5.32 17.23 4.27
C TRP A 20 -5.53 18.72 4.35
N VAL A 21 -4.65 19.41 5.08
CA VAL A 21 -4.65 20.86 5.18
C VAL A 21 -3.33 21.41 4.64
N PHE A 22 -3.44 22.19 3.57
CA PHE A 22 -2.29 22.74 2.85
C PHE A 22 -1.75 24.01 3.51
N SER A 23 -0.46 24.32 3.32
CA SER A 23 0.24 25.46 3.94
C SER A 23 -0.46 26.80 3.76
N GLN A 24 -1.04 27.04 2.60
CA GLN A 24 -1.77 28.29 2.28
C GLN A 24 -3.09 28.47 3.04
N ALA A 25 -3.56 27.43 3.74
CA ALA A 25 -4.78 27.52 4.55
C ALA A 25 -4.54 28.22 5.89
N PHE A 26 -3.31 28.25 6.39
CA PHE A 26 -2.97 28.82 7.69
C PHE A 26 -2.77 30.32 7.64
N ILE A 27 -3.10 31.02 8.74
CA ILE A 27 -2.79 32.45 8.93
C ILE A 27 -1.29 32.59 9.15
N ASN A 28 -0.75 31.84 10.11
CA ASN A 28 0.66 31.69 10.39
C ASN A 28 0.94 30.27 10.89
N ILE A 29 2.18 29.83 10.77
CA ILE A 29 2.67 28.57 11.30
C ILE A 29 3.85 28.94 12.22
N PRO A 30 3.79 28.61 13.52
CA PRO A 30 4.88 28.88 14.44
C PRO A 30 6.18 28.19 13.99
N GLU A 31 7.30 28.82 14.23
CA GLU A 31 8.61 28.21 14.04
C GLU A 31 8.87 27.15 15.11
N GLY A 32 9.67 26.13 14.77
CA GLY A 32 10.13 25.12 15.73
C GLY A 32 9.23 23.90 15.87
N LEU A 33 8.07 23.83 15.17
CA LEU A 33 7.24 22.62 15.18
C LEU A 33 7.98 21.43 14.54
N ALA A 34 8.02 20.32 15.27
CA ALA A 34 8.63 19.08 14.78
C ALA A 34 7.65 18.29 13.87
N PRO A 35 8.16 17.54 12.85
CA PRO A 35 7.32 16.60 12.11
C PRO A 35 6.70 15.56 13.03
N GLY A 36 5.39 15.34 12.89
CA GLY A 36 4.63 14.43 13.75
C GLY A 36 4.09 15.05 15.02
N GLU A 37 4.45 16.31 15.32
CA GLU A 37 3.92 17.01 16.48
C GLU A 37 2.40 17.18 16.37
N PRO A 38 1.64 16.78 17.42
CA PRO A 38 0.18 16.94 17.44
C PRO A 38 -0.20 18.42 17.46
N VAL A 39 -1.09 18.79 16.57
CA VAL A 39 -1.61 20.16 16.45
C VAL A 39 -3.13 20.18 16.44
N MET A 40 -3.69 21.25 17.00
CA MET A 40 -5.11 21.56 16.95
C MET A 40 -5.38 22.57 15.85
N LEU A 41 -6.37 22.31 15.01
CA LEU A 41 -6.84 23.24 13.99
C LEU A 41 -8.03 24.01 14.55
N ILE A 42 -7.94 25.34 14.50
CA ILE A 42 -9.00 26.24 15.00
C ILE A 42 -9.38 27.28 13.93
N SER A 43 -10.62 27.77 14.03
CA SER A 43 -11.07 28.91 13.21
C SER A 43 -10.35 30.19 13.62
N GLU A 44 -10.53 31.29 12.84
CA GLU A 44 -10.05 32.63 13.23
C GLU A 44 -10.66 33.08 14.56
N LYS A 45 -11.88 32.63 14.85
CA LYS A 45 -12.62 32.94 16.08
C LYS A 45 -12.19 32.09 17.28
N GLY A 46 -11.41 31.04 17.05
CA GLY A 46 -10.95 30.11 18.08
C GLY A 46 -11.76 28.82 18.22
N ASP A 47 -12.79 28.60 17.36
CA ASP A 47 -13.58 27.38 17.40
C ASP A 47 -12.73 26.18 16.94
N PHE A 48 -12.88 25.06 17.63
CA PHE A 48 -12.21 23.81 17.25
C PHE A 48 -12.72 23.30 15.88
N LEU A 49 -11.79 22.81 15.06
CA LEU A 49 -12.10 22.25 13.73
C LEU A 49 -11.65 20.79 13.61
N ALA A 50 -10.43 20.47 14.01
CA ALA A 50 -9.86 19.13 13.91
C ALA A 50 -8.56 19.01 14.69
N LYS A 51 -8.07 17.77 14.88
CA LYS A 51 -6.71 17.46 15.33
C LYS A 51 -5.95 16.73 14.23
N GLY A 52 -4.65 16.91 14.22
CA GLY A 52 -3.78 16.21 13.29
C GLY A 52 -2.31 16.30 13.70
N TYR A 53 -1.43 15.88 12.81
CA TYR A 53 0.00 16.07 12.99
C TYR A 53 0.58 17.01 11.95
N PHE A 54 1.59 17.74 12.40
CA PHE A 54 2.33 18.69 11.57
C PHE A 54 3.34 17.99 10.65
N SER A 55 3.47 18.47 9.44
CA SER A 55 4.47 18.03 8.46
C SER A 55 5.17 19.25 7.87
N SER A 56 6.46 19.45 8.20
CA SER A 56 7.26 20.58 7.72
C SER A 56 7.80 20.39 6.30
N TYR A 57 7.74 19.16 5.78
CA TYR A 57 8.42 18.78 4.53
C TYR A 57 7.46 18.61 3.35
N SER A 58 6.16 18.81 3.55
CA SER A 58 5.13 18.60 2.53
C SER A 58 4.29 19.86 2.32
N GLN A 59 3.72 20.02 1.15
CA GLN A 59 2.67 21.02 0.92
C GLN A 59 1.42 20.74 1.77
N ILE A 60 1.20 19.46 2.15
CA ILE A 60 0.19 19.04 3.12
C ILE A 60 0.77 19.27 4.51
N THR A 61 0.55 20.47 5.05
CA THR A 61 1.14 20.91 6.30
C THR A 61 0.56 20.21 7.53
N VAL A 62 -0.72 19.87 7.50
CA VAL A 62 -1.34 19.06 8.55
C VAL A 62 -2.15 17.93 7.92
N ARG A 63 -1.97 16.73 8.45
CA ARG A 63 -2.81 15.58 8.17
C ARG A 63 -3.70 15.31 9.37
N VAL A 64 -5.00 15.29 9.13
CA VAL A 64 -6.02 15.20 10.18
C VAL A 64 -6.11 13.78 10.70
N TRP A 65 -6.11 13.64 12.04
CA TRP A 65 -6.35 12.38 12.74
C TRP A 65 -7.79 12.22 13.23
N GLY A 66 -8.46 13.34 13.54
CA GLY A 66 -9.81 13.26 14.09
C GLY A 66 -10.44 14.63 14.33
N TYR A 67 -11.72 14.58 14.70
CA TYR A 67 -12.60 15.74 14.85
C TYR A 67 -13.23 15.81 16.25
N ASP A 68 -12.67 15.08 17.20
CA ASP A 68 -13.06 15.09 18.61
C ASP A 68 -12.02 15.88 19.41
N GLU A 69 -12.42 16.99 20.03
CA GLU A 69 -11.56 17.88 20.78
C GLU A 69 -10.99 17.21 22.04
N GLU A 70 -11.74 16.30 22.65
CA GLU A 70 -11.36 15.64 23.90
C GLU A 70 -10.44 14.42 23.66
N GLU A 71 -10.40 13.86 22.44
CA GLU A 71 -9.58 12.69 22.15
C GLU A 71 -8.08 13.00 22.31
N LYS A 72 -7.39 12.32 23.22
CA LYS A 72 -5.93 12.47 23.44
C LYS A 72 -5.16 11.65 22.43
N VAL A 73 -4.05 12.22 21.93
CA VAL A 73 -3.12 11.52 21.04
C VAL A 73 -2.02 10.90 21.88
N ASP A 74 -2.19 9.64 22.21
CA ASP A 74 -1.30 8.83 23.03
C ASP A 74 -1.26 7.37 22.54
N GLU A 75 -0.71 6.45 23.33
CA GLU A 75 -0.65 5.03 23.00
C GLU A 75 -2.05 4.41 22.79
N GLN A 76 -3.03 4.80 23.61
CA GLN A 76 -4.40 4.31 23.52
C GLN A 76 -5.10 4.79 22.25
N PHE A 77 -4.77 5.99 21.76
CA PHE A 77 -5.24 6.50 20.49
C PHE A 77 -4.85 5.55 19.35
N PHE A 78 -3.56 5.20 19.24
CA PHE A 78 -3.07 4.30 18.17
C PHE A 78 -3.64 2.89 18.34
N LEU A 79 -3.73 2.38 19.55
CA LEU A 79 -4.34 1.08 19.83
C LEU A 79 -5.79 1.02 19.33
N LYS A 80 -6.60 2.01 19.68
CA LYS A 80 -8.00 2.10 19.25
C LYS A 80 -8.14 2.18 17.72
N ARG A 81 -7.29 2.99 17.05
CA ARG A 81 -7.31 3.12 15.59
C ARG A 81 -6.96 1.79 14.88
N VAL A 82 -5.92 1.10 15.34
CA VAL A 82 -5.51 -0.21 14.81
C VAL A 82 -6.60 -1.25 15.04
N GLN A 83 -7.19 -1.30 16.25
CA GLN A 83 -8.29 -2.20 16.57
C GLN A 83 -9.51 -1.95 15.67
N ASN A 84 -9.92 -0.70 15.50
CA ASN A 84 -11.03 -0.34 14.62
C ASN A 84 -10.77 -0.77 13.17
N ALA A 85 -9.55 -0.52 12.67
CA ALA A 85 -9.16 -0.94 11.34
C ALA A 85 -9.23 -2.48 11.19
N TYR A 86 -8.78 -3.22 12.19
CA TYR A 86 -8.84 -4.69 12.20
C TYR A 86 -10.27 -5.22 12.25
N TYR A 87 -11.11 -4.74 13.17
CA TYR A 87 -12.49 -5.19 13.33
C TYR A 87 -13.34 -4.89 12.08
N LEU A 88 -13.10 -3.75 11.44
CA LEU A 88 -13.77 -3.43 10.18
C LEU A 88 -13.47 -4.48 9.11
N ARG A 89 -12.19 -4.87 8.93
CA ARG A 89 -11.79 -5.84 7.89
C ARG A 89 -12.23 -7.25 8.23
N ARG A 90 -12.13 -7.63 9.48
CA ARG A 90 -12.47 -8.99 9.94
C ARG A 90 -13.88 -9.41 9.52
N ARG A 91 -14.87 -8.51 9.61
CA ARG A 91 -16.25 -8.76 9.18
C ARG A 91 -16.37 -9.26 7.73
N PHE A 92 -15.49 -8.81 6.84
CA PHE A 92 -15.54 -9.15 5.42
C PHE A 92 -14.59 -10.27 5.03
N ILE A 93 -13.50 -10.45 5.78
CA ILE A 93 -12.42 -11.37 5.42
C ILE A 93 -12.71 -12.80 5.89
N GLU A 94 -13.31 -12.97 7.06
CA GLU A 94 -13.62 -14.32 7.60
C GLU A 94 -14.55 -15.12 6.69
N GLU A 95 -15.46 -14.46 5.98
CA GLU A 95 -16.42 -15.09 5.07
C GLU A 95 -15.80 -15.60 3.76
N ILE A 96 -14.63 -15.14 3.38
CA ILE A 96 -14.04 -15.39 2.06
C ILE A 96 -12.79 -16.27 2.08
N ASN A 97 -12.54 -16.98 3.18
CA ASN A 97 -11.38 -17.89 3.34
C ASN A 97 -10.05 -17.23 2.89
N THR A 98 -9.79 -16.05 3.46
CA THR A 98 -8.62 -15.20 3.17
C THR A 98 -7.97 -14.80 4.49
N ASP A 99 -6.64 -14.88 4.59
CA ASP A 99 -5.89 -14.49 5.78
C ASP A 99 -5.00 -13.25 5.58
N SER A 100 -4.99 -12.71 4.36
CA SER A 100 -4.10 -11.64 3.94
C SER A 100 -4.87 -10.49 3.30
N PHE A 101 -4.66 -9.27 3.82
CA PHE A 101 -5.40 -8.08 3.42
C PHE A 101 -4.72 -6.81 3.89
N ARG A 102 -5.07 -5.66 3.28
CA ARG A 102 -4.67 -4.35 3.78
C ARG A 102 -5.40 -4.04 5.09
N LEU A 103 -4.64 -4.05 6.19
CA LEU A 103 -5.15 -3.78 7.54
C LEU A 103 -5.35 -2.28 7.78
N VAL A 104 -4.38 -1.45 7.40
CA VAL A 104 -4.47 0.01 7.52
C VAL A 104 -4.22 0.64 6.15
N ASN A 105 -5.09 1.55 5.75
CA ASN A 105 -5.02 2.28 4.49
C ASN A 105 -5.04 3.80 4.70
N GLY A 106 -4.06 4.29 5.41
CA GLY A 106 -3.81 5.71 5.59
C GLY A 106 -5.00 6.50 6.12
N GLU A 107 -5.39 7.48 5.38
CA GLU A 107 -6.48 8.42 5.68
C GLU A 107 -7.82 7.73 5.90
N ASN A 108 -8.08 6.63 5.21
CA ASN A 108 -9.34 5.88 5.33
C ASN A 108 -9.53 5.25 6.72
N ASP A 109 -8.43 5.04 7.45
CA ASP A 109 -8.42 4.49 8.80
C ASP A 109 -8.04 5.55 9.85
N LEU A 110 -8.05 6.82 9.48
CA LEU A 110 -7.64 7.96 10.31
C LEU A 110 -6.21 7.81 10.86
N LEU A 111 -5.34 7.15 10.08
CA LEU A 111 -3.91 7.00 10.31
C LEU A 111 -3.13 7.47 9.06
N PRO A 112 -3.27 8.74 8.64
CA PRO A 112 -2.71 9.25 7.40
C PRO A 112 -1.21 9.01 7.31
N GLY A 113 -0.77 8.53 6.15
CA GLY A 113 0.61 8.18 5.90
C GLY A 113 1.06 6.81 6.39
N LEU A 114 0.17 6.03 7.03
CA LEU A 114 0.44 4.66 7.47
C LEU A 114 -0.22 3.64 6.52
N ILE A 115 0.54 2.69 6.03
CA ILE A 115 0.03 1.50 5.36
C ILE A 115 0.45 0.28 6.18
N VAL A 116 -0.48 -0.64 6.40
CA VAL A 116 -0.19 -1.94 7.02
C VAL A 116 -0.88 -3.02 6.21
N ASP A 117 -0.09 -3.94 5.68
CA ASP A 117 -0.58 -5.14 5.00
C ASP A 117 -0.33 -6.38 5.89
N LYS A 118 -1.36 -7.19 6.07
CA LYS A 118 -1.29 -8.47 6.79
C LYS A 118 -1.09 -9.60 5.79
N TYR A 119 -0.11 -10.44 6.06
CA TYR A 119 0.24 -11.64 5.30
C TYR A 119 0.29 -12.85 6.23
N GLY A 120 -0.81 -13.60 6.33
CA GLY A 120 -0.94 -14.67 7.33
C GLY A 120 -0.69 -14.14 8.75
N ASP A 121 0.32 -14.65 9.43
CA ASP A 121 0.72 -14.23 10.79
C ASP A 121 1.72 -13.06 10.82
N TYR A 122 2.03 -12.44 9.68
CA TYR A 122 3.04 -11.40 9.55
C TYR A 122 2.42 -10.09 9.09
N LEU A 123 3.08 -8.98 9.45
CA LEU A 123 2.67 -7.63 9.05
C LEU A 123 3.80 -6.94 8.28
N VAL A 124 3.45 -6.26 7.22
CA VAL A 124 4.35 -5.35 6.51
C VAL A 124 3.83 -3.93 6.67
N VAL A 125 4.68 -3.04 7.19
CA VAL A 125 4.33 -1.67 7.54
C VAL A 125 5.10 -0.70 6.65
N GLN A 126 4.42 0.34 6.16
CA GLN A 126 5.05 1.45 5.45
C GLN A 126 4.69 2.77 6.16
N PHE A 127 5.73 3.53 6.51
CA PHE A 127 5.59 4.91 7.00
C PHE A 127 5.90 5.85 5.85
N HIS A 128 4.86 6.41 5.23
CA HIS A 128 5.01 7.27 4.05
C HIS A 128 5.42 8.70 4.39
N THR A 129 5.26 9.12 5.66
CA THR A 129 5.58 10.48 6.10
C THR A 129 6.45 10.45 7.36
N LYS A 130 7.35 11.43 7.50
CA LYS A 130 8.12 11.60 8.74
C LYS A 130 7.23 11.86 9.95
N GLY A 131 6.07 12.47 9.71
CA GLY A 131 5.11 12.75 10.76
C GLY A 131 4.54 11.49 11.40
N ILE A 132 4.08 10.53 10.60
CA ILE A 132 3.57 9.26 11.15
C ILE A 132 4.71 8.37 11.68
N GLU A 133 5.90 8.47 11.08
CA GLU A 133 7.09 7.73 11.53
C GLU A 133 7.50 8.12 12.96
N ALA A 134 7.28 9.36 13.38
CA ALA A 134 7.56 9.81 14.75
C ALA A 134 6.80 9.01 15.82
N TRP A 135 5.70 8.35 15.42
CA TRP A 135 4.84 7.54 16.28
C TRP A 135 5.03 6.03 16.09
N LYS A 136 6.12 5.63 15.41
CA LYS A 136 6.41 4.24 15.05
C LYS A 136 6.31 3.27 16.24
N GLU A 137 6.86 3.61 17.38
CA GLU A 137 6.86 2.74 18.56
C GLU A 137 5.46 2.45 19.09
N TYR A 138 4.60 3.46 19.19
CA TYR A 138 3.20 3.29 19.61
C TYR A 138 2.40 2.47 18.58
N ILE A 139 2.65 2.69 17.28
CA ILE A 139 2.00 1.95 16.20
C ILE A 139 2.41 0.48 16.23
N VAL A 140 3.70 0.18 16.37
CA VAL A 140 4.20 -1.19 16.47
C VAL A 140 3.60 -1.92 17.65
N ARG A 141 3.56 -1.29 18.84
CA ARG A 141 2.90 -1.86 20.04
C ARG A 141 1.41 -2.09 19.81
N ALA A 142 0.71 -1.15 19.21
CA ALA A 142 -0.71 -1.30 18.90
C ALA A 142 -0.98 -2.48 17.97
N LEU A 143 -0.13 -2.69 16.95
CA LEU A 143 -0.19 -3.83 16.04
C LEU A 143 0.10 -5.15 16.77
N GLU A 144 1.12 -5.18 17.62
CA GLU A 144 1.48 -6.34 18.42
C GLU A 144 0.34 -6.74 19.37
N MET A 145 -0.20 -5.79 20.13
CA MET A 145 -1.29 -6.03 21.09
C MET A 145 -2.58 -6.49 20.40
N THR A 146 -2.88 -5.97 19.19
CA THR A 146 -4.14 -6.26 18.50
C THR A 146 -4.10 -7.60 17.74
N LEU A 147 -3.00 -7.92 17.06
CA LEU A 147 -2.92 -9.05 16.14
C LEU A 147 -2.00 -10.17 16.60
N LYS A 148 -1.10 -9.91 17.55
CA LYS A 148 -0.09 -10.85 18.04
C LYS A 148 0.67 -11.53 16.89
N PRO A 149 1.26 -10.75 15.97
CA PRO A 149 1.92 -11.29 14.80
C PRO A 149 3.22 -12.03 15.19
N LYS A 150 3.66 -12.97 14.34
CA LYS A 150 4.98 -13.62 14.48
C LYS A 150 6.13 -12.67 14.11
N GLY A 151 5.84 -11.66 13.29
CA GLY A 151 6.80 -10.64 12.93
C GLY A 151 6.16 -9.43 12.26
N ILE A 152 6.83 -8.27 12.41
CA ILE A 152 6.47 -7.00 11.77
C ILE A 152 7.69 -6.52 10.99
N TYR A 153 7.54 -6.33 9.68
CA TYR A 153 8.57 -5.85 8.77
C TYR A 153 8.24 -4.44 8.28
N GLU A 154 9.16 -3.50 8.45
CA GLU A 154 9.06 -2.20 7.80
C GLU A 154 9.59 -2.29 6.38
N ARG A 155 8.81 -1.79 5.43
CA ARG A 155 9.18 -1.65 4.04
C ARG A 155 8.67 -0.32 3.47
N SER A 156 9.16 0.77 4.03
CA SER A 156 8.76 2.11 3.63
C SER A 156 9.30 2.46 2.25
N ASP A 157 8.44 3.03 1.39
CA ASP A 157 8.83 3.44 0.04
C ASP A 157 9.64 4.74 0.10
N LEU A 158 10.93 4.64 -0.20
CA LEU A 158 11.86 5.77 -0.21
C LEU A 158 11.45 6.86 -1.22
N SER A 159 10.87 6.49 -2.35
CA SER A 159 10.45 7.46 -3.37
C SER A 159 9.29 8.32 -2.89
N VAL A 160 8.36 7.75 -2.14
CA VAL A 160 7.24 8.47 -1.51
C VAL A 160 7.78 9.39 -0.41
N ARG A 161 8.72 8.92 0.41
CA ARG A 161 9.35 9.70 1.48
C ARG A 161 10.19 10.87 0.92
N GLN A 162 10.92 10.65 -0.16
CA GLN A 162 11.69 11.70 -0.84
C GLN A 162 10.80 12.79 -1.44
N SER A 163 9.61 12.45 -1.94
CA SER A 163 8.67 13.43 -2.47
C SER A 163 8.16 14.40 -1.39
N GLU A 164 8.10 13.99 -0.14
CA GLU A 164 7.82 14.88 0.99
C GLU A 164 8.98 15.80 1.36
N ASN A 165 10.23 15.41 1.06
CA ASN A 165 11.43 16.19 1.36
C ASN A 165 11.74 17.24 0.29
N VAL A 166 11.27 17.08 -0.96
CA VAL A 166 11.61 17.92 -2.11
C VAL A 166 11.05 19.35 -2.00
N PHE A 167 10.05 19.58 -1.15
CA PHE A 167 9.39 20.88 -1.01
C PHE A 167 9.84 21.73 0.18
N SER A 168 10.96 21.42 0.82
CA SER A 168 11.53 22.35 1.79
C SER A 168 12.09 23.56 1.03
N SER A 169 11.39 24.68 1.10
CA SER A 169 11.72 25.97 0.48
C SER A 169 13.05 26.60 0.95
N ARG A 170 13.89 25.88 1.67
CA ARG A 170 15.15 26.36 2.27
C ARG A 170 16.41 25.63 1.82
N GLY A 171 16.41 24.96 0.65
CA GLY A 171 17.68 24.54 0.02
C GLY A 171 18.64 23.65 0.86
N LYS A 172 18.26 23.16 2.01
CA LYS A 172 19.06 22.22 2.78
C LYS A 172 18.74 20.82 2.30
N HIS A 173 19.68 20.22 1.60
CA HIS A 173 19.69 18.77 1.36
C HIS A 173 19.57 18.05 2.70
N ILE A 174 18.42 17.45 2.96
CA ILE A 174 18.26 16.56 4.10
C ILE A 174 19.03 15.29 3.75
N ASP A 175 19.90 14.89 4.67
CA ASP A 175 20.82 13.78 4.53
C ASP A 175 20.06 12.48 4.22
N THR A 176 20.11 12.05 2.95
CA THR A 176 19.48 10.80 2.47
C THR A 176 20.21 9.56 2.98
N LYS A 177 21.33 9.72 3.72
CA LYS A 177 22.09 8.60 4.28
C LYS A 177 21.34 7.85 5.38
N ASN A 178 20.41 8.51 6.08
CA ASN A 178 19.60 7.89 7.15
C ASN A 178 18.38 7.12 6.64
N ASP A 179 18.01 7.22 5.35
CA ASP A 179 16.88 6.48 4.79
C ASP A 179 17.19 5.00 4.43
N ARG A 180 18.45 4.54 4.65
CA ARG A 180 18.82 3.11 4.47
C ARG A 180 18.13 2.17 5.47
N ASP A 181 17.57 2.71 6.57
CA ASP A 181 16.85 1.97 7.60
C ASP A 181 15.34 1.78 7.32
N ALA A 182 14.88 2.10 6.13
CA ALA A 182 13.45 1.99 5.78
C ALA A 182 12.96 0.56 5.52
N CYS A 183 13.87 -0.41 5.54
CA CYS A 183 13.58 -1.85 5.37
C CYS A 183 14.25 -2.63 6.50
N LYS A 184 13.49 -2.97 7.55
CA LYS A 184 13.99 -3.73 8.70
C LYS A 184 12.89 -4.46 9.45
N THR A 185 13.27 -5.49 10.17
CA THR A 185 12.38 -6.14 11.13
C THR A 185 12.18 -5.23 12.34
N LEU A 186 10.92 -4.93 12.66
CA LEU A 186 10.52 -4.10 13.81
C LEU A 186 10.16 -4.96 15.03
N TYR A 187 9.65 -6.18 14.78
CA TYR A 187 9.22 -7.12 15.82
C TYR A 187 9.37 -8.56 15.34
N GLY A 188 9.72 -9.49 16.23
CA GLY A 188 9.79 -10.92 15.95
C GLY A 188 10.80 -11.28 14.86
N SER A 189 10.43 -12.23 14.00
CA SER A 189 11.24 -12.68 12.86
C SER A 189 10.40 -12.79 11.60
N ILE A 190 11.02 -12.55 10.45
CA ILE A 190 10.34 -12.62 9.14
C ILE A 190 11.02 -13.73 8.33
N PRO A 191 10.28 -14.72 7.82
CA PRO A 191 10.84 -15.72 6.91
C PRO A 191 11.06 -15.12 5.51
N ASP A 192 11.94 -15.73 4.72
CA ASP A 192 12.22 -15.29 3.35
C ASP A 192 10.98 -15.31 2.46
N VAL A 193 10.09 -16.29 2.70
CA VAL A 193 8.83 -16.47 1.97
C VAL A 193 7.70 -16.78 2.96
N ILE A 194 6.60 -16.09 2.82
CA ILE A 194 5.38 -16.29 3.60
C ILE A 194 4.34 -16.99 2.72
N THR A 195 3.76 -18.08 3.21
CA THR A 195 2.58 -18.68 2.56
C THR A 195 1.33 -17.98 3.07
N ILE A 196 0.53 -17.46 2.15
CA ILE A 196 -0.75 -16.81 2.45
C ILE A 196 -1.92 -17.56 1.84
N LYS A 197 -3.13 -17.25 2.30
CA LYS A 197 -4.38 -17.78 1.75
C LYS A 197 -5.24 -16.65 1.20
N GLU A 198 -5.74 -16.78 -0.04
CA GLU A 198 -6.66 -15.86 -0.68
C GLU A 198 -7.79 -16.63 -1.38
N ASN A 199 -9.03 -16.43 -0.96
CA ASN A 199 -10.21 -17.14 -1.46
C ASN A 199 -10.03 -18.68 -1.48
N GLY A 200 -9.30 -19.22 -0.50
CA GLY A 200 -8.98 -20.66 -0.40
C GLY A 200 -7.73 -21.09 -1.17
N PHE A 201 -7.21 -20.31 -2.09
CA PHE A 201 -5.94 -20.56 -2.78
C PHE A 201 -4.75 -20.13 -1.94
N GLN A 202 -3.61 -20.81 -2.12
CA GLN A 202 -2.36 -20.50 -1.42
C GLN A 202 -1.39 -19.77 -2.34
N PHE A 203 -0.64 -18.79 -1.78
CA PHE A 203 0.37 -18.05 -2.52
C PHE A 203 1.62 -17.84 -1.68
N LEU A 204 2.76 -17.93 -2.33
CA LEU A 204 4.06 -17.58 -1.77
C LEU A 204 4.32 -16.08 -1.96
N VAL A 205 4.70 -15.41 -0.89
CA VAL A 205 4.94 -13.96 -0.86
C VAL A 205 6.33 -13.66 -0.32
N ASP A 206 7.15 -12.99 -1.12
CA ASP A 206 8.43 -12.42 -0.70
C ASP A 206 8.20 -10.96 -0.27
N VAL A 207 8.10 -10.75 1.04
CA VAL A 207 7.85 -9.41 1.60
C VAL A 207 9.10 -8.53 1.63
N MET A 208 10.30 -9.13 1.53
CA MET A 208 11.55 -8.40 1.57
C MET A 208 11.94 -7.84 0.20
N HIS A 209 11.79 -8.63 -0.88
CA HIS A 209 12.28 -8.28 -2.20
C HIS A 209 11.18 -8.18 -3.26
N GLY A 210 9.96 -8.67 -3.00
CA GLY A 210 8.83 -8.61 -3.92
C GLY A 210 8.38 -7.18 -4.26
N GLN A 211 7.45 -7.01 -5.18
CA GLN A 211 6.88 -5.70 -5.51
C GLN A 211 5.91 -5.20 -4.44
N LYS A 212 5.72 -3.89 -4.31
CA LYS A 212 4.93 -3.24 -3.25
C LYS A 212 5.35 -3.75 -1.87
N THR A 213 4.42 -4.32 -1.13
CA THR A 213 4.65 -4.97 0.18
C THR A 213 4.87 -6.48 0.07
N GLY A 214 4.89 -7.04 -1.17
CA GLY A 214 5.11 -8.46 -1.46
C GLY A 214 4.07 -9.08 -2.39
N PHE A 215 2.79 -8.67 -2.29
CA PHE A 215 1.70 -9.17 -3.12
C PHE A 215 0.68 -8.06 -3.44
N PHE A 216 -0.07 -8.21 -4.54
CA PHE A 216 -1.08 -7.25 -4.99
C PHE A 216 -2.45 -7.59 -4.38
N LEU A 217 -2.63 -7.31 -3.09
CA LEU A 217 -3.85 -7.60 -2.34
C LEU A 217 -5.11 -6.93 -2.91
N ASP A 218 -4.95 -5.78 -3.57
CA ASP A 218 -6.00 -5.01 -4.21
C ASP A 218 -6.60 -5.68 -5.46
N GLN A 219 -5.91 -6.67 -6.04
CA GLN A 219 -6.38 -7.40 -7.22
C GLN A 219 -7.20 -8.66 -6.88
N ARG A 220 -7.41 -8.98 -5.61
CA ARG A 220 -8.12 -10.19 -5.14
C ARG A 220 -9.45 -10.43 -5.86
N ASP A 221 -10.30 -9.42 -5.89
CA ASP A 221 -11.65 -9.56 -6.44
C ASP A 221 -11.62 -9.68 -7.98
N LYS A 222 -10.66 -9.04 -8.64
CA LYS A 222 -10.44 -9.22 -10.09
C LYS A 222 -9.93 -10.64 -10.40
N ARG A 223 -8.98 -11.15 -9.59
CA ARG A 223 -8.54 -12.54 -9.73
C ARG A 223 -9.71 -13.50 -9.54
N LYS A 224 -10.55 -13.31 -8.52
CA LYS A 224 -11.75 -14.11 -8.27
C LYS A 224 -12.74 -14.07 -9.44
N ALA A 225 -12.94 -12.90 -10.03
CA ALA A 225 -13.84 -12.74 -11.18
C ALA A 225 -13.41 -13.59 -12.39
N LEU A 226 -12.08 -13.79 -12.57
CA LEU A 226 -11.53 -14.57 -13.68
C LEU A 226 -12.00 -16.03 -13.69
N LEU A 227 -12.30 -16.62 -12.53
CA LEU A 227 -12.83 -17.99 -12.44
C LEU A 227 -14.04 -18.22 -13.36
N LYS A 228 -14.91 -17.21 -13.48
CA LYS A 228 -16.17 -17.33 -14.26
C LYS A 228 -15.95 -17.38 -15.77
N TYR A 229 -14.82 -16.85 -16.25
CA TYR A 229 -14.55 -16.68 -17.67
C TYR A 229 -13.53 -17.69 -18.21
N SER A 230 -12.84 -18.41 -17.31
CA SER A 230 -11.65 -19.20 -17.69
C SER A 230 -11.95 -20.58 -18.24
N ARG A 231 -13.19 -21.08 -18.15
CA ARG A 231 -13.53 -22.44 -18.59
C ARG A 231 -13.20 -22.62 -20.09
N ASP A 232 -12.37 -23.63 -20.38
CA ASP A 232 -11.88 -23.99 -21.72
C ASP A 232 -11.13 -22.88 -22.47
N ALA A 233 -10.79 -21.78 -21.78
CA ALA A 233 -10.13 -20.62 -22.36
C ALA A 233 -8.62 -20.80 -22.50
N SER A 234 -8.05 -20.25 -23.57
CA SER A 234 -6.62 -19.96 -23.72
C SER A 234 -6.34 -18.57 -23.18
N VAL A 235 -5.48 -18.46 -22.16
CA VAL A 235 -5.26 -17.22 -21.41
C VAL A 235 -3.85 -16.69 -21.62
N LEU A 236 -3.72 -15.40 -21.92
CA LEU A 236 -2.46 -14.65 -21.87
C LEU A 236 -2.45 -13.75 -20.64
N ASN A 237 -1.48 -13.97 -19.75
CA ASN A 237 -1.28 -13.19 -18.55
C ASN A 237 -0.02 -12.33 -18.68
N CYS A 238 -0.20 -11.07 -19.05
CA CYS A 238 0.87 -10.09 -19.24
C CYS A 238 1.20 -9.39 -17.90
N PHE A 239 2.49 -9.12 -17.65
CA PHE A 239 2.99 -8.58 -16.39
C PHE A 239 2.57 -9.49 -15.23
N SER A 240 2.79 -10.79 -15.42
CA SER A 240 2.19 -11.85 -14.61
C SER A 240 2.68 -11.88 -13.17
N TYR A 241 3.82 -11.25 -12.86
CA TYR A 241 4.46 -11.25 -11.55
C TYR A 241 4.54 -12.67 -10.98
N THR A 242 4.05 -12.91 -9.78
CA THR A 242 4.04 -14.24 -9.12
C THR A 242 2.86 -15.12 -9.51
N GLY A 243 2.23 -14.87 -10.66
CA GLY A 243 1.24 -15.75 -11.27
C GLY A 243 -0.12 -15.82 -10.56
N GLY A 244 -0.48 -14.82 -9.75
CA GLY A 244 -1.75 -14.84 -9.04
C GLY A 244 -2.95 -15.06 -9.96
N PHE A 245 -3.04 -14.39 -11.11
CA PHE A 245 -4.09 -14.60 -12.10
C PHE A 245 -4.03 -15.99 -12.74
N ALA A 246 -2.84 -16.58 -12.95
CA ALA A 246 -2.71 -17.91 -13.52
C ALA A 246 -3.34 -18.99 -12.64
N VAL A 247 -3.16 -18.91 -11.33
CA VAL A 247 -3.78 -19.86 -10.37
C VAL A 247 -5.31 -19.81 -10.52
N TYR A 248 -5.90 -18.61 -10.55
CA TYR A 248 -7.35 -18.47 -10.72
C TYR A 248 -7.84 -18.91 -12.10
N ALA A 249 -7.10 -18.60 -13.17
CA ALA A 249 -7.45 -19.04 -14.53
C ALA A 249 -7.48 -20.57 -14.61
N LEU A 250 -6.44 -21.26 -14.17
CA LEU A 250 -6.38 -22.72 -14.15
C LEU A 250 -7.47 -23.34 -13.31
N SER A 251 -7.72 -22.77 -12.11
CA SER A 251 -8.79 -23.23 -11.21
C SER A 251 -10.18 -23.03 -11.81
N GLY A 252 -10.35 -22.02 -12.66
CA GLY A 252 -11.56 -21.79 -13.44
C GLY A 252 -11.71 -22.69 -14.68
N GLY A 253 -10.74 -23.61 -14.93
CA GLY A 253 -10.77 -24.56 -16.02
C GLY A 253 -10.12 -24.07 -17.31
N ALA A 254 -9.18 -23.14 -17.25
CA ALA A 254 -8.43 -22.71 -18.43
C ALA A 254 -7.72 -23.90 -19.12
N LYS A 255 -7.74 -23.88 -20.44
CA LYS A 255 -7.08 -24.87 -21.31
C LYS A 255 -5.57 -24.78 -21.19
N ASN A 256 -5.08 -23.54 -21.27
CA ASN A 256 -3.68 -23.18 -21.07
C ASN A 256 -3.55 -21.72 -20.61
N VAL A 257 -2.43 -21.41 -19.95
CA VAL A 257 -2.08 -20.06 -19.53
C VAL A 257 -0.65 -19.76 -19.94
N ILE A 258 -0.43 -18.65 -20.61
CA ILE A 258 0.92 -18.12 -20.87
C ILE A 258 1.16 -16.94 -19.95
N ASN A 259 2.17 -17.04 -19.10
CA ASN A 259 2.61 -15.98 -18.20
C ASN A 259 3.83 -15.29 -18.79
N VAL A 260 3.77 -13.96 -18.95
CA VAL A 260 4.87 -13.15 -19.48
C VAL A 260 5.25 -12.10 -18.46
N ASP A 261 6.49 -12.10 -18.01
CA ASP A 261 7.07 -11.10 -17.09
C ASP A 261 8.56 -10.96 -17.36
N THR A 262 9.14 -9.81 -17.04
CA THR A 262 10.59 -9.57 -17.15
C THR A 262 11.38 -10.12 -15.98
N SER A 263 10.72 -10.53 -14.89
CA SER A 263 11.35 -11.04 -13.68
C SER A 263 11.34 -12.57 -13.64
N GLY A 264 12.43 -13.20 -13.98
CA GLY A 264 12.59 -14.66 -13.86
C GLY A 264 12.31 -15.15 -12.42
N LYS A 265 12.78 -14.40 -11.40
CA LYS A 265 12.50 -14.72 -9.98
C LYS A 265 11.00 -14.75 -9.67
N ALA A 266 10.23 -13.79 -10.21
CA ALA A 266 8.78 -13.78 -10.02
C ALA A 266 8.10 -14.96 -10.74
N LEU A 267 8.58 -15.33 -11.93
CA LEU A 267 8.07 -16.48 -12.68
C LEU A 267 8.37 -17.82 -11.98
N GLU A 268 9.51 -17.95 -11.29
CA GLU A 268 9.75 -19.14 -10.47
C GLU A 268 8.74 -19.25 -9.31
N ILE A 269 8.46 -18.14 -8.62
CA ILE A 269 7.40 -18.12 -7.60
C ILE A 269 6.03 -18.43 -8.23
N ALA A 270 5.76 -17.96 -9.46
CA ALA A 270 4.53 -18.26 -10.16
C ALA A 270 4.37 -19.77 -10.45
N LYS A 271 5.44 -20.46 -10.83
CA LYS A 271 5.45 -21.92 -11.00
C LYS A 271 5.12 -22.63 -9.70
N GLU A 272 5.76 -22.22 -8.61
CA GLU A 272 5.51 -22.80 -7.29
C GLU A 272 4.07 -22.53 -6.81
N ASN A 273 3.51 -21.35 -7.08
CA ASN A 273 2.12 -21.03 -6.76
C ASN A 273 1.12 -21.96 -7.50
N VAL A 274 1.38 -22.28 -8.76
CA VAL A 274 0.57 -23.24 -9.51
C VAL A 274 0.62 -24.63 -8.87
N LYS A 275 1.84 -25.12 -8.54
CA LYS A 275 2.05 -26.43 -7.89
C LYS A 275 1.42 -26.49 -6.50
N LEU A 276 1.59 -25.44 -5.69
CA LEU A 276 1.10 -25.32 -4.32
C LEU A 276 -0.43 -25.51 -4.23
N ASN A 277 -1.13 -25.12 -5.31
CA ASN A 277 -2.58 -25.28 -5.43
C ASN A 277 -3.00 -26.58 -6.13
N GLY A 278 -2.09 -27.52 -6.36
CA GLY A 278 -2.38 -28.81 -6.99
C GLY A 278 -2.82 -28.69 -8.46
N LEU A 279 -2.45 -27.58 -9.13
CA LEU A 279 -2.85 -27.32 -10.51
C LEU A 279 -1.84 -27.90 -11.50
N CYS A 280 -2.30 -28.25 -12.71
CA CYS A 280 -1.47 -28.85 -13.73
C CYS A 280 -0.48 -27.83 -14.31
N ILE A 281 0.80 -27.99 -14.00
CA ILE A 281 1.87 -27.11 -14.46
C ILE A 281 2.06 -27.16 -15.97
N ASP A 282 1.80 -28.31 -16.61
CA ASP A 282 1.94 -28.50 -18.04
C ASP A 282 0.96 -27.66 -18.86
N LYS A 283 -0.07 -27.13 -18.22
CA LYS A 283 -0.99 -26.16 -18.82
C LYS A 283 -0.46 -24.72 -18.77
N CYS A 284 0.72 -24.48 -18.16
CA CYS A 284 1.33 -23.17 -18.03
C CYS A 284 2.64 -23.05 -18.80
N ALA A 285 2.78 -21.96 -19.56
CA ALA A 285 4.08 -21.47 -20.01
C ALA A 285 4.49 -20.25 -19.17
N PHE A 286 5.80 -20.10 -18.91
CA PHE A 286 6.39 -19.00 -18.18
C PHE A 286 7.52 -18.41 -19.00
N LEU A 287 7.32 -17.20 -19.52
CA LEU A 287 8.22 -16.55 -20.46
C LEU A 287 8.85 -15.33 -19.81
N GLU A 288 10.16 -15.40 -19.58
CA GLU A 288 10.96 -14.25 -19.13
C GLU A 288 11.23 -13.35 -20.32
N GLN A 289 10.34 -12.40 -20.57
CA GLN A 289 10.40 -11.53 -21.72
C GLN A 289 9.70 -10.19 -21.46
N ASP A 290 10.12 -9.14 -22.15
CA ASP A 290 9.37 -7.88 -22.22
C ASP A 290 8.01 -8.08 -22.88
N VAL A 291 6.95 -7.68 -22.17
CA VAL A 291 5.56 -7.87 -22.62
C VAL A 291 5.29 -7.18 -23.95
N LYS A 292 5.83 -5.97 -24.17
CA LYS A 292 5.61 -5.24 -25.44
C LYS A 292 6.31 -5.93 -26.62
N ALA A 293 7.52 -6.47 -26.36
CA ALA A 293 8.23 -7.26 -27.36
C ALA A 293 7.45 -8.54 -27.69
N TYR A 294 6.94 -9.23 -26.67
CA TYR A 294 6.11 -10.42 -26.86
C TYR A 294 4.85 -10.13 -27.69
N LEU A 295 4.09 -9.09 -27.34
CA LEU A 295 2.84 -8.73 -28.02
C LEU A 295 3.04 -8.33 -29.50
N LYS A 296 4.22 -7.83 -29.87
CA LYS A 296 4.55 -7.50 -31.29
C LYS A 296 4.77 -8.73 -32.16
N HIS A 297 5.15 -9.85 -31.57
CA HIS A 297 5.56 -11.06 -32.31
C HIS A 297 4.68 -12.28 -32.04
N VAL A 298 3.68 -12.13 -31.15
CA VAL A 298 2.75 -13.23 -30.86
C VAL A 298 1.87 -13.50 -32.08
N ASP A 299 1.94 -14.73 -32.56
CA ASP A 299 1.15 -15.22 -33.74
C ASP A 299 0.18 -16.31 -33.26
N ARG A 300 -0.69 -15.96 -32.35
CA ARG A 300 -1.76 -16.85 -31.85
C ARG A 300 -2.87 -16.04 -31.18
N HIS A 301 -4.08 -16.62 -31.20
CA HIS A 301 -5.24 -16.04 -30.54
C HIS A 301 -5.37 -16.52 -29.10
N PHE A 302 -5.92 -15.66 -28.25
CA PHE A 302 -6.29 -15.95 -26.88
C PHE A 302 -7.74 -15.58 -26.64
N ASP A 303 -8.44 -16.37 -25.85
CA ASP A 303 -9.82 -16.08 -25.44
C ASP A 303 -9.84 -14.99 -24.36
N ILE A 304 -8.79 -14.94 -23.53
CA ILE A 304 -8.65 -13.95 -22.44
C ILE A 304 -7.23 -13.37 -22.46
N VAL A 305 -7.15 -12.05 -22.42
CA VAL A 305 -5.88 -11.34 -22.20
C VAL A 305 -5.99 -10.52 -20.93
N ILE A 306 -5.10 -10.80 -19.98
CA ILE A 306 -4.93 -10.04 -18.74
C ILE A 306 -3.79 -9.07 -18.97
N LEU A 307 -4.08 -7.76 -18.84
CA LEU A 307 -3.12 -6.69 -19.04
C LEU A 307 -3.12 -5.76 -17.83
N ASP A 308 -2.17 -5.98 -16.93
CA ASP A 308 -2.01 -5.17 -15.69
C ASP A 308 -0.60 -4.54 -15.64
N PRO A 309 -0.33 -3.56 -16.53
CA PRO A 309 1.00 -2.98 -16.65
C PRO A 309 1.37 -2.13 -15.43
N PRO A 310 2.67 -1.98 -15.13
CA PRO A 310 3.13 -1.00 -14.16
C PRO A 310 2.79 0.42 -14.63
N ALA A 311 2.74 1.37 -13.68
CA ALA A 311 2.51 2.77 -14.01
C ALA A 311 3.65 3.32 -14.88
N PHE A 312 3.41 3.52 -16.18
CA PHE A 312 4.38 4.08 -17.12
C PHE A 312 4.57 5.61 -16.94
N ILE A 313 3.60 6.29 -16.33
CA ILE A 313 3.66 7.73 -16.04
C ILE A 313 3.98 7.91 -14.56
N LYS A 314 5.26 8.10 -14.24
CA LYS A 314 5.73 8.39 -12.87
C LYS A 314 5.95 9.89 -12.63
N ASP A 315 6.02 10.71 -13.69
CA ASP A 315 6.27 12.14 -13.63
C ASP A 315 5.43 12.87 -14.69
N ARG A 316 4.82 13.99 -14.31
CA ARG A 316 4.06 14.85 -15.23
C ARG A 316 4.87 15.31 -16.45
N LYS A 317 6.17 15.52 -16.28
CA LYS A 317 7.08 15.91 -17.38
C LYS A 317 7.26 14.82 -18.44
N LYS A 318 7.04 13.53 -18.08
CA LYS A 318 7.15 12.38 -18.98
C LYS A 318 5.80 11.85 -19.46
N LYS A 319 4.73 12.64 -19.34
CA LYS A 319 3.35 12.24 -19.68
C LYS A 319 3.24 11.67 -21.10
N ASN A 320 3.80 12.35 -22.11
CA ASN A 320 3.69 11.90 -23.51
C ASN A 320 4.43 10.58 -23.76
N ALA A 321 5.62 10.40 -23.18
CA ALA A 321 6.36 9.14 -23.25
C ALA A 321 5.62 8.01 -22.53
N GLY A 322 5.00 8.31 -21.39
CA GLY A 322 4.18 7.34 -20.65
C GLY A 322 2.92 6.92 -21.42
N ILE A 323 2.21 7.86 -22.06
CA ILE A 323 1.03 7.56 -22.91
C ILE A 323 1.42 6.64 -24.07
N ALA A 324 2.57 6.86 -24.71
CA ALA A 324 3.09 5.97 -25.74
C ALA A 324 3.37 4.56 -25.21
N GLY A 325 3.63 4.42 -23.91
CA GLY A 325 3.80 3.14 -23.22
C GLY A 325 2.52 2.32 -23.10
N TYR A 326 1.35 2.97 -23.10
CA TYR A 326 0.04 2.29 -23.02
C TYR A 326 -0.58 2.01 -24.41
N LYS A 327 -0.04 2.53 -25.47
CA LYS A 327 -0.41 2.25 -26.87
C LYS A 327 0.41 1.10 -27.45
#